data_c5964f8ea04480994618996af83718e0
#
_entry.id   c5964f8ea04480994618996af83718e0
#
_cell.length_a   1.000
_cell.length_b   1.000
_cell.length_c   1.000
_cell.angle_alpha   90.00
_cell.angle_beta   90.00
_cell.angle_gamma   90.00
#
_symmetry.space_group_name_H-M   'P 1'
#
loop_
_entity.id
_entity.type
_entity.pdbx_description
1 polymer ?
#
loop_
_entity_poly.entity_id
_entity_poly.type
_entity_poly.pdbx_seq_one_letter_code
_entity_poly.pdbx_strand_id
1 'polypeptide(L)'
;TSYDYFKETNSETLYSRLLETESSLRGWSDCFAYLLLCTGKIDAVVEPLLYPWDIIPWLPILKEAGGKYSTIAQGGIASNALLHDHLCHALSCTT
;
A
#
# COMPACT_ATOMS: atom_id res chain seq x y z
N THR A 1 -7.30 1.88 1.63
CA THR A 1 -8.21 2.45 0.63
C THR A 1 -9.38 1.53 0.34
N SER A 2 -10.51 2.08 0.00
CA SER A 2 -11.75 1.32 -0.19
C SER A 2 -11.82 0.65 -1.56
N TYR A 3 -12.66 -0.38 -1.66
CA TYR A 3 -12.94 -1.03 -2.94
C TYR A 3 -13.45 -0.04 -3.98
N ASP A 4 -14.28 0.91 -3.57
CA ASP A 4 -14.83 1.91 -4.50
C ASP A 4 -13.73 2.70 -5.19
N TYR A 5 -12.66 3.03 -4.47
CA TYR A 5 -11.53 3.75 -5.06
C TYR A 5 -10.79 2.87 -6.08
N PHE A 6 -10.62 1.58 -5.79
CA PHE A 6 -10.05 0.65 -6.77
C PHE A 6 -10.88 0.58 -8.03
N LYS A 7 -12.20 0.55 -7.87
CA LYS A 7 -13.13 0.52 -9.01
C LYS A 7 -13.07 1.80 -9.83
N GLU A 8 -13.06 2.96 -9.16
CA GLU A 8 -12.99 4.26 -9.83
C GLU A 8 -11.72 4.45 -10.63
N THR A 9 -10.62 3.84 -10.19
CA THR A 9 -9.32 3.95 -10.85
C THR A 9 -9.04 2.80 -11.81
N ASN A 10 -10.03 1.97 -12.11
CA ASN A 10 -9.91 0.78 -12.98
C ASN A 10 -8.85 -0.21 -12.49
N SER A 11 -8.76 -0.36 -11.16
CA SER A 11 -7.74 -1.22 -10.52
C SER A 11 -8.37 -2.45 -9.85
N GLU A 12 -9.47 -2.95 -10.39
CA GLU A 12 -10.19 -4.08 -9.80
C GLU A 12 -9.37 -5.36 -9.79
N THR A 13 -8.51 -5.55 -10.79
CA THR A 13 -7.61 -6.71 -10.84
C THR A 13 -6.65 -6.69 -9.65
N LEU A 14 -6.11 -5.53 -9.32
CA LEU A 14 -5.24 -5.38 -8.16
C LEU A 14 -6.00 -5.73 -6.87
N TYR A 15 -7.24 -5.25 -6.74
CA TYR A 15 -8.06 -5.54 -5.59
C TYR A 15 -8.30 -7.05 -5.45
N SER A 16 -8.57 -7.73 -6.57
CA SER A 16 -8.76 -9.19 -6.58
C SER A 16 -7.53 -9.92 -6.09
N ARG A 17 -6.35 -9.47 -6.50
CA ARG A 17 -5.08 -10.04 -6.01
C ARG A 17 -4.89 -9.82 -4.52
N LEU A 18 -5.30 -8.66 -4.01
CA LEU A 18 -5.27 -8.39 -2.58
C LEU A 18 -6.13 -9.37 -1.80
N LEU A 19 -7.32 -9.68 -2.31
CA LEU A 19 -8.21 -10.64 -1.65
C LEU A 19 -7.60 -12.03 -1.55
N GLU A 20 -6.72 -12.39 -2.48
CA GLU A 20 -6.04 -13.68 -2.48
C GLU A 20 -4.91 -13.79 -1.45
N THR A 21 -4.51 -12.69 -0.83
CA THR A 21 -3.38 -12.68 0.11
C THR A 21 -3.73 -13.14 1.53
N GLU A 22 -4.95 -13.59 1.77
CA GLU A 22 -5.41 -14.06 3.08
C GLU A 22 -5.24 -13.02 4.19
N SER A 23 -5.38 -11.75 3.84
CA SER A 23 -5.17 -10.64 4.77
C SER A 23 -6.49 -10.10 5.31
N SER A 24 -6.44 -9.49 6.49
CA SER A 24 -7.55 -8.69 6.99
C SER A 24 -7.50 -7.33 6.31
N LEU A 25 -8.49 -7.02 5.49
CA LEU A 25 -8.52 -5.78 4.71
C LEU A 25 -9.34 -4.70 5.41
N ARG A 26 -8.84 -3.45 5.30
CA ARG A 26 -9.53 -2.27 5.81
C ARG A 26 -9.42 -1.14 4.79
N GLY A 27 -10.45 -0.30 4.75
CA GLY A 27 -10.50 0.82 3.81
C GLY A 27 -10.25 2.17 4.47
N TRP A 28 -9.19 2.29 5.26
CA TRP A 28 -8.83 3.59 5.82
C TRP A 28 -8.18 4.47 4.76
N SER A 29 -8.35 5.78 4.92
CA SER A 29 -7.85 6.72 3.94
C SER A 29 -6.47 7.29 4.31
N ASP A 30 -5.71 7.51 3.30
CA ASP A 30 -4.49 8.35 3.17
C ASP A 30 -3.59 8.44 4.40
N CYS A 31 -3.49 9.65 4.96
CA CYS A 31 -2.56 9.91 6.08
C CYS A 31 -2.80 9.01 7.28
N PHE A 32 -4.06 8.69 7.57
CA PHE A 32 -4.37 7.83 8.70
C PHE A 32 -3.82 6.41 8.50
N ALA A 33 -3.93 5.88 7.28
CA ALA A 33 -3.40 4.57 6.97
C ALA A 33 -1.88 4.54 7.13
N TYR A 34 -1.16 5.55 6.64
CA TYR A 34 0.29 5.63 6.78
C TYR A 34 0.71 5.82 8.23
N LEU A 35 -0.05 6.59 9.00
CA LEU A 35 0.21 6.73 10.44
C LEU A 35 0.13 5.36 11.13
N LEU A 36 -0.89 4.58 10.83
CA LEU A 36 -1.04 3.24 11.40
C LEU A 36 0.10 2.31 10.98
N LEU A 37 0.53 2.39 9.73
CA LEU A 37 1.64 1.60 9.23
C LEU A 37 2.93 1.95 9.97
N CYS A 38 3.26 3.24 10.06
CA CYS A 38 4.52 3.68 10.67
C CYS A 38 4.56 3.46 12.18
N THR A 39 3.42 3.29 12.83
CA THR A 39 3.33 2.98 14.26
C THR A 39 3.14 1.48 14.53
N GLY A 40 3.21 0.65 13.49
CA GLY A 40 3.14 -0.81 13.65
C GLY A 40 1.74 -1.36 13.87
N LYS A 41 0.71 -0.58 13.62
CA LYS A 41 -0.68 -1.02 13.84
C LYS A 41 -1.24 -1.83 12.68
N ILE A 42 -0.70 -1.62 11.47
CA ILE A 42 -1.05 -2.40 10.30
C ILE A 42 0.24 -2.80 9.57
N ASP A 43 0.16 -3.76 8.67
CA ASP A 43 1.35 -4.32 8.00
C ASP A 43 1.63 -3.69 6.65
N ALA A 44 0.63 -3.21 5.96
CA ALA A 44 0.79 -2.66 4.62
C ALA A 44 -0.33 -1.71 4.25
N VAL A 45 0.00 -0.76 3.36
CA VAL A 45 -0.97 0.12 2.71
C VAL A 45 -0.81 -0.08 1.20
N VAL A 46 -1.90 -0.37 0.52
CA VAL A 46 -1.92 -0.55 -0.94
C VAL A 46 -2.85 0.49 -1.54
N GLU A 47 -2.31 1.30 -2.45
CA GLU A 47 -3.06 2.36 -3.12
C GLU A 47 -3.05 2.13 -4.63
N PRO A 48 -4.23 2.11 -5.29
CA PRO A 48 -4.29 1.91 -6.74
C PRO A 48 -3.83 3.13 -7.53
N LEU A 49 -3.91 4.30 -6.92
CA LEU A 49 -3.48 5.57 -7.52
C LEU A 49 -2.87 6.43 -6.43
N LEU A 50 -1.62 6.86 -6.63
CA LEU A 50 -0.92 7.74 -5.71
C LEU A 50 -0.24 8.86 -6.48
N TYR A 51 -0.42 10.09 -6.01
CA TYR A 51 0.30 11.24 -6.52
C TYR A 51 1.56 11.47 -5.66
N PRO A 52 2.60 12.11 -6.22
CA PRO A 52 3.84 12.34 -5.45
C PRO A 52 3.61 13.05 -4.12
N TRP A 53 2.70 14.01 -4.07
CA TRP A 53 2.43 14.75 -2.83
C TRP A 53 1.73 13.91 -1.76
N ASP A 54 1.19 12.75 -2.11
CA ASP A 54 0.56 11.83 -1.15
C ASP A 54 1.59 10.96 -0.44
N ILE A 55 2.69 10.62 -1.10
CA ILE A 55 3.64 9.65 -0.57
C ILE A 55 5.01 10.24 -0.22
N ILE A 56 5.49 11.24 -0.96
CA ILE A 56 6.83 11.79 -0.74
C ILE A 56 7.03 12.25 0.71
N PRO A 57 6.07 12.96 1.34
CA PRO A 57 6.27 13.37 2.74
C PRO A 57 6.39 12.20 3.71
N TRP A 58 5.84 11.03 3.37
CA TRP A 58 5.88 9.86 4.22
C TRP A 58 7.12 8.99 4.04
N LEU A 59 7.84 9.13 2.92
CA LEU A 59 8.97 8.25 2.62
C LEU A 59 10.06 8.28 3.70
N PRO A 60 10.52 9.44 4.19
CA PRO A 60 11.52 9.44 5.25
C PRO A 60 10.97 8.88 6.56
N ILE A 61 9.71 9.13 6.87
CA ILE A 61 9.07 8.60 8.08
C ILE A 61 8.96 7.08 8.00
N LEU A 62 8.53 6.57 6.86
CA LEU A 62 8.41 5.14 6.61
C LEU A 62 9.77 4.45 6.74
N LYS A 63 10.80 5.03 6.16
CA LYS A 63 12.17 4.49 6.23
C LYS A 63 12.65 4.40 7.67
N GLU A 64 12.46 5.45 8.47
CA GLU A 64 12.84 5.46 9.87
C GLU A 64 12.06 4.45 10.70
N ALA A 65 10.82 4.16 10.30
CA ALA A 65 9.99 3.17 10.97
C ALA A 65 10.31 1.73 10.53
N GLY A 66 11.27 1.55 9.63
CA GLY A 66 11.66 0.22 9.14
C GLY A 66 10.82 -0.32 8.01
N GLY A 67 10.07 0.55 7.35
CA GLY A 67 9.22 0.15 6.22
C GLY A 67 9.88 0.35 4.86
N LYS A 68 9.21 -0.14 3.83
CA LYS A 68 9.62 -0.01 2.44
C LYS A 68 8.44 0.42 1.58
N TYR A 69 8.75 1.02 0.44
CA TYR A 69 7.76 1.46 -0.53
C TYR A 69 8.17 1.03 -1.94
N SER A 70 7.21 0.54 -2.72
CA SER A 70 7.40 0.24 -4.14
C SER A 70 6.20 0.71 -4.94
N THR A 71 6.44 1.07 -6.20
CA THR A 71 5.35 1.46 -7.09
C THR A 71 4.68 0.25 -7.71
N ILE A 72 3.39 0.38 -7.99
CA ILE A 72 2.64 -0.60 -8.76
C ILE A 72 1.67 0.16 -9.67
N ALA A 73 1.86 0.06 -10.99
CA ALA A 73 1.09 0.82 -11.97
C ALA A 73 1.07 2.32 -11.61
N GLN A 74 -0.09 2.88 -11.31
CA GLN A 74 -0.26 4.29 -10.95
C GLN A 74 -0.23 4.54 -9.45
N GLY A 75 -0.09 3.49 -8.67
CA GLY A 75 -0.15 3.57 -7.22
C GLY A 75 1.09 3.03 -6.55
N GLY A 76 0.92 2.48 -5.36
CA GLY A 76 2.05 1.97 -4.61
C GLY A 76 1.69 1.08 -3.45
N ILE A 77 2.71 0.42 -2.94
CA ILE A 77 2.63 -0.42 -1.76
C ILE A 77 3.65 0.06 -0.75
N ALA A 78 3.18 0.43 0.44
CA ALA A 78 4.04 0.71 1.59
C ALA A 78 3.81 -0.40 2.60
N SER A 79 4.86 -0.98 3.15
CA SER A 79 4.72 -2.09 4.09
C SER A 79 5.90 -2.17 5.03
N ASN A 80 5.77 -3.01 6.07
CA ASN A 80 6.95 -3.35 6.86
C ASN A 80 7.95 -4.11 5.98
N ALA A 81 9.24 -4.03 6.35
CA ALA A 81 10.30 -4.58 5.52
C ALA A 81 10.25 -6.10 5.36
N LEU A 82 9.72 -6.81 6.37
CA LEU A 82 9.67 -8.27 6.34
C LEU A 82 8.69 -8.81 5.31
N LEU A 83 7.57 -8.10 5.10
CA LEU A 83 6.52 -8.55 4.18
C LEU A 83 6.63 -7.93 2.79
N HIS A 84 7.44 -6.90 2.63
CA HIS A 84 7.42 -6.08 1.42
C HIS A 84 7.68 -6.88 0.14
N ASP A 85 8.74 -7.67 0.13
CA ASP A 85 9.10 -8.44 -1.07
C ASP A 85 8.02 -9.47 -1.41
N HIS A 86 7.44 -10.11 -0.40
CA HIS A 86 6.36 -11.06 -0.60
C HIS A 86 5.12 -10.39 -1.21
N LEU A 87 4.74 -9.24 -0.68
CA LEU A 87 3.60 -8.49 -1.20
C LEU A 87 3.84 -7.99 -2.62
N CYS A 88 5.03 -7.48 -2.89
CA CYS A 88 5.39 -7.02 -4.23
C CYS A 88 5.32 -8.16 -5.23
N HIS A 89 5.82 -9.33 -4.87
CA HIS A 89 5.74 -10.50 -5.73
C HIS A 89 4.29 -10.92 -5.97
N ALA A 90 3.49 -11.00 -4.91
CA ALA A 90 2.08 -11.40 -5.01
C ALA A 90 1.24 -10.42 -5.83
N LEU A 91 1.55 -9.13 -5.75
CA LEU A 91 0.79 -8.06 -6.41
C LEU A 91 1.45 -7.57 -7.71
N SER A 92 2.54 -8.19 -8.12
CA SER A 92 3.27 -7.84 -9.35
C SER A 92 3.76 -6.40 -9.37
N CYS A 93 4.41 -5.98 -8.28
CA CYS A 93 4.99 -4.65 -8.18
C CYS A 93 6.13 -4.45 -9.16
N THR A 94 6.27 -3.21 -9.63
CA THR A 94 7.51 -2.73 -10.25
C THR A 94 8.25 -1.88 -9.21
N THR A 95 9.52 -2.08 -9.11
CA THR A 95 10.36 -1.29 -8.20
C THR A 95 11.07 -0.17 -8.95
#